data_69b35d5c2dfe045038a9e407d06ccabb
#
_entry.id   69b35d5c2dfe045038a9e407d06ccabb
#
_cell.length_a   1.000
_cell.length_b   1.000
_cell.length_c   1.000
_cell.angle_alpha   90.00
_cell.angle_beta   90.00
_cell.angle_gamma   90.00
#
_symmetry.space_group_name_H-M   'P 1'
#
loop_
_entity.id
_entity.type
_entity.pdbx_description
1 polymer ?
#
loop_
_entity_poly.entity_id
_entity_poly.type
_entity_poly.pdbx_seq_one_letter_code
_entity_poly.pdbx_strand_id
1 'polypeptide(L)'
;MNKAVEVATGDYLLFLHADTRLSRDNQLDAALREIQQEAEPVAGHFKLNFHTDDQELKAQLRFFEEKSRLNRPGTWSGDQGLLISAETFRHYDGFWQDLPFLEDKEFGRRFLLSGRFITFDSTLTTSGRRFEREGFRERMTVNAIIMTMFQLGHRGFFADAAGLYRLNQDSSRLNPLPFLKLAIDELFGGRIRDAFMNLYRLSRYAAGNFWQIILAFGIRNDRIDAYLTTYDRYIRPWSDHALGHLILMPVLVTWIYWELFRLSYSRRFNYSR
;
A
#
# COMPACT_ATOMS: atom_id res chain seq x y z
N MET A 1 -16.68 -8.90 0.81
CA MET A 1 -16.50 -9.15 -0.64
C MET A 1 -16.81 -10.60 -1.03
N ASN A 2 -16.31 -11.65 -0.36
CA ASN A 2 -16.59 -13.05 -0.73
C ASN A 2 -18.08 -13.40 -0.85
N LYS A 3 -18.94 -12.94 0.10
CA LYS A 3 -20.40 -13.14 0.02
C LYS A 3 -21.05 -12.63 -1.28
N ALA A 4 -20.50 -11.56 -1.87
CA ALA A 4 -20.98 -11.08 -3.16
C ALA A 4 -20.57 -12.01 -4.31
N VAL A 5 -19.42 -12.67 -4.20
CA VAL A 5 -18.95 -13.65 -5.19
C VAL A 5 -19.80 -14.91 -5.20
N GLU A 6 -20.37 -15.33 -4.06
CA GLU A 6 -21.26 -16.51 -3.97
C GLU A 6 -22.53 -16.35 -4.79
N VAL A 7 -23.01 -15.12 -4.98
CA VAL A 7 -24.22 -14.82 -5.76
C VAL A 7 -23.92 -14.24 -7.15
N ALA A 8 -22.66 -13.99 -7.47
CA ALA A 8 -22.26 -13.49 -8.78
C ALA A 8 -22.31 -14.61 -9.83
N THR A 9 -22.92 -14.31 -10.98
CA THR A 9 -23.11 -15.26 -12.09
C THR A 9 -22.25 -14.97 -13.32
N GLY A 10 -21.49 -13.85 -13.30
CA GLY A 10 -20.63 -13.44 -14.41
C GLY A 10 -19.32 -14.23 -14.45
N ASP A 11 -18.74 -14.34 -15.65
CA ASP A 11 -17.44 -14.99 -15.88
C ASP A 11 -16.27 -14.20 -15.30
N TYR A 12 -16.43 -12.88 -15.15
CA TYR A 12 -15.45 -11.97 -14.56
C TYR A 12 -16.02 -11.25 -13.33
N LEU A 13 -15.17 -11.05 -12.34
CA LEU A 13 -15.46 -10.32 -11.11
C LEU A 13 -14.71 -8.99 -11.12
N LEU A 14 -15.42 -7.90 -10.87
CA LEU A 14 -14.84 -6.59 -10.66
C LEU A 14 -15.07 -6.14 -9.22
N PHE A 15 -14.01 -6.01 -8.44
CA PHE A 15 -14.04 -5.45 -7.09
C PHE A 15 -13.67 -3.98 -7.14
N LEU A 16 -14.60 -3.11 -6.75
CA LEU A 16 -14.41 -1.66 -6.69
C LEU A 16 -14.72 -1.13 -5.30
N HIS A 17 -14.00 -0.09 -4.88
CA HIS A 17 -14.36 0.67 -3.70
C HIS A 17 -15.60 1.55 -3.97
N ALA A 18 -16.42 1.75 -2.93
CA ALA A 18 -17.70 2.47 -3.07
C ALA A 18 -17.54 3.96 -3.44
N ASP A 19 -16.36 4.53 -3.26
CA ASP A 19 -16.02 5.93 -3.60
C ASP A 19 -15.21 6.04 -4.90
N THR A 20 -15.17 4.97 -5.69
CA THR A 20 -14.48 4.90 -6.98
C THR A 20 -15.49 4.95 -8.14
N ARG A 21 -15.13 5.66 -9.20
CA ARG A 21 -15.96 5.83 -10.40
C ARG A 21 -15.20 5.41 -11.65
N LEU A 22 -15.92 4.73 -12.55
CA LEU A 22 -15.51 4.56 -13.94
C LEU A 22 -15.64 5.93 -14.65
N SER A 23 -14.63 6.32 -15.40
CA SER A 23 -14.57 7.66 -16.02
C SER A 23 -15.21 7.73 -17.41
N ARG A 24 -15.47 6.58 -18.05
CA ARG A 24 -16.04 6.45 -19.41
C ARG A 24 -16.96 5.24 -19.49
N ASP A 25 -18.01 5.33 -20.32
CA ASP A 25 -19.03 4.28 -20.47
C ASP A 25 -18.45 2.95 -21.01
N ASN A 26 -17.44 3.00 -21.88
CA ASN A 26 -16.81 1.81 -22.48
C ASN A 26 -15.54 1.33 -21.74
N GLN A 27 -15.25 1.87 -20.58
CA GLN A 27 -14.01 1.59 -19.84
C GLN A 27 -13.91 0.14 -19.38
N LEU A 28 -15.03 -0.45 -18.96
CA LEU A 28 -15.08 -1.84 -18.53
C LEU A 28 -14.90 -2.80 -19.71
N ASP A 29 -15.54 -2.49 -20.84
CA ASP A 29 -15.40 -3.30 -22.06
C ASP A 29 -13.95 -3.28 -22.57
N ALA A 30 -13.26 -2.14 -22.45
CA ALA A 30 -11.84 -2.03 -22.80
C ALA A 30 -10.98 -2.91 -21.88
N ALA A 31 -11.19 -2.83 -20.57
CA ALA A 31 -10.46 -3.64 -19.58
C ALA A 31 -10.72 -5.15 -19.76
N LEU A 32 -11.96 -5.54 -20.08
CA LEU A 32 -12.30 -6.93 -20.40
C LEU A 32 -11.57 -7.43 -21.65
N ARG A 33 -11.49 -6.62 -22.71
CA ARG A 33 -10.72 -6.98 -23.91
C ARG A 33 -9.23 -7.10 -23.63
N GLU A 34 -8.67 -6.19 -22.81
CA GLU A 34 -7.26 -6.26 -22.44
C GLU A 34 -6.95 -7.55 -21.67
N ILE A 35 -7.74 -7.88 -20.63
CA ILE A 35 -7.47 -9.07 -19.81
C ILE A 35 -7.69 -10.39 -20.58
N GLN A 36 -8.65 -10.43 -21.51
CA GLN A 36 -8.95 -11.62 -22.33
C GLN A 36 -7.84 -11.94 -23.35
N GLN A 37 -6.97 -11.00 -23.68
CA GLN A 37 -5.83 -11.21 -24.56
C GLN A 37 -4.62 -11.82 -23.84
N GLU A 38 -4.67 -11.86 -22.52
CA GLU A 38 -3.56 -12.28 -21.68
C GLU A 38 -3.67 -13.75 -21.29
N ALA A 39 -2.51 -14.42 -21.14
CA ALA A 39 -2.48 -15.80 -20.65
C ALA A 39 -2.81 -15.87 -19.16
N GLU A 40 -3.71 -16.78 -18.79
CA GLU A 40 -4.07 -17.07 -17.40
C GLU A 40 -2.93 -17.80 -16.65
N PRO A 41 -2.81 -17.65 -15.32
CA PRO A 41 -3.67 -16.84 -14.46
C PRO A 41 -3.26 -15.36 -14.47
N VAL A 42 -4.22 -14.49 -14.79
CA VAL A 42 -4.04 -13.03 -14.86
C VAL A 42 -5.13 -12.30 -14.08
N ALA A 43 -4.77 -11.21 -13.47
CA ALA A 43 -5.68 -10.22 -12.87
C ALA A 43 -5.30 -8.82 -13.33
N GLY A 44 -6.27 -7.94 -13.48
CA GLY A 44 -6.03 -6.58 -13.95
C GLY A 44 -6.47 -5.53 -12.94
N HIS A 45 -5.78 -4.40 -12.95
CA HIS A 45 -6.14 -3.23 -12.16
C HIS A 45 -5.99 -1.95 -12.97
N PHE A 46 -6.68 -0.91 -12.54
CA PHE A 46 -6.73 0.37 -13.22
C PHE A 46 -5.67 1.34 -12.71
N LYS A 47 -5.29 2.29 -13.55
CA LYS A 47 -4.58 3.51 -13.12
C LYS A 47 -5.52 4.33 -12.23
N LEU A 48 -4.96 5.12 -11.30
CA LEU A 48 -5.74 5.98 -10.41
C LEU A 48 -5.64 7.45 -10.82
N ASN A 49 -6.72 8.16 -10.56
CA ASN A 49 -6.78 9.60 -10.47
C ASN A 49 -7.58 9.99 -9.22
N PHE A 50 -7.04 10.86 -8.36
CA PHE A 50 -7.73 11.30 -7.15
C PHE A 50 -8.52 12.57 -7.42
N HIS A 51 -9.77 12.59 -6.96
CA HIS A 51 -10.61 13.78 -6.95
C HIS A 51 -10.53 14.46 -5.58
N THR A 52 -10.09 15.70 -5.56
CA THR A 52 -10.05 16.61 -4.41
C THR A 52 -10.02 18.04 -4.91
N ASP A 53 -10.62 18.96 -4.15
CA ASP A 53 -10.61 20.40 -4.42
C ASP A 53 -9.36 21.08 -3.81
N ASP A 54 -8.67 20.39 -2.90
CA ASP A 54 -7.44 20.87 -2.28
C ASP A 54 -6.24 20.64 -3.22
N GLN A 55 -5.67 21.74 -3.73
CA GLN A 55 -4.57 21.71 -4.70
C GLN A 55 -3.26 21.19 -4.08
N GLU A 56 -3.02 21.46 -2.78
CA GLU A 56 -1.83 20.93 -2.10
C GLU A 56 -1.93 19.42 -1.94
N LEU A 57 -3.09 18.95 -1.48
CA LEU A 57 -3.36 17.51 -1.38
C LEU A 57 -3.32 16.84 -2.76
N LYS A 58 -3.86 17.48 -3.81
CA LYS A 58 -3.79 16.95 -5.18
C LYS A 58 -2.35 16.72 -5.62
N ALA A 59 -1.45 17.67 -5.35
CA ALA A 59 -0.04 17.53 -5.64
C ALA A 59 0.61 16.36 -4.87
N GLN A 60 0.22 16.16 -3.61
CA GLN A 60 0.71 15.04 -2.80
C GLN A 60 0.16 13.69 -3.29
N LEU A 61 -1.12 13.63 -3.69
CA LEU A 61 -1.77 12.42 -4.21
C LEU A 61 -1.23 11.99 -5.58
N ARG A 62 -0.59 12.89 -6.35
CA ARG A 62 0.10 12.57 -7.60
C ARG A 62 1.09 11.39 -7.42
N PHE A 63 1.68 11.23 -6.24
CA PHE A 63 2.52 10.08 -5.93
C PHE A 63 1.78 8.74 -6.13
N PHE A 64 0.57 8.62 -5.63
CA PHE A 64 -0.23 7.39 -5.78
C PHE A 64 -0.75 7.22 -7.21
N GLU A 65 -1.08 8.32 -7.88
CA GLU A 65 -1.50 8.30 -9.29
C GLU A 65 -0.38 7.76 -10.17
N GLU A 66 0.83 8.30 -10.05
CA GLU A 66 1.99 7.83 -10.81
C GLU A 66 2.43 6.41 -10.40
N LYS A 67 2.38 6.10 -9.10
CA LYS A 67 2.65 4.75 -8.61
C LYS A 67 1.69 3.72 -9.21
N SER A 68 0.42 4.05 -9.37
CA SER A 68 -0.61 3.15 -9.92
C SER A 68 -0.41 2.81 -11.40
N ARG A 69 0.37 3.62 -12.13
CA ARG A 69 0.71 3.42 -13.54
C ARG A 69 1.86 2.43 -13.75
N LEU A 70 2.60 2.14 -12.67
CA LEU A 70 3.77 1.28 -12.73
C LEU A 70 3.36 -0.17 -12.50
N ASN A 71 3.81 -1.08 -13.36
CA ASN A 71 3.64 -2.52 -13.15
C ASN A 71 4.85 -3.08 -12.39
N ARG A 72 4.97 -2.74 -11.09
CA ARG A 72 6.05 -3.17 -10.21
C ARG A 72 5.51 -3.94 -9.01
N PRO A 73 6.30 -4.82 -8.36
CA PRO A 73 5.90 -5.44 -7.11
C PRO A 73 5.48 -4.38 -6.07
N GLY A 74 4.31 -4.58 -5.46
CA GLY A 74 3.78 -3.68 -4.42
C GLY A 74 3.08 -2.41 -4.95
N THR A 75 2.92 -2.22 -6.28
CA THR A 75 2.14 -1.10 -6.83
C THR A 75 0.65 -1.33 -6.73
N TRP A 76 0.18 -2.56 -6.94
CA TRP A 76 -1.23 -2.87 -6.85
C TRP A 76 -1.80 -2.68 -5.44
N SER A 77 -3.02 -2.14 -5.36
CA SER A 77 -3.84 -2.01 -4.15
C SER A 77 -5.32 -2.07 -4.51
N GLY A 78 -6.18 -2.44 -3.55
CA GLY A 78 -7.62 -2.56 -3.76
C GLY A 78 -8.28 -1.29 -4.30
N ASP A 79 -7.75 -0.11 -4.00
CA ASP A 79 -8.23 1.18 -4.51
C ASP A 79 -8.21 1.26 -6.05
N GLN A 80 -7.33 0.50 -6.71
CA GLN A 80 -7.19 0.44 -8.16
C GLN A 80 -8.24 -0.45 -8.83
N GLY A 81 -9.16 -1.03 -8.06
CA GLY A 81 -10.03 -2.10 -8.53
C GLY A 81 -9.27 -3.39 -8.83
N LEU A 82 -9.99 -4.48 -8.85
CA LEU A 82 -9.48 -5.79 -9.24
C LEU A 82 -10.45 -6.41 -10.22
N LEU A 83 -10.03 -6.63 -11.46
CA LEU A 83 -10.75 -7.41 -12.47
C LEU A 83 -10.04 -8.75 -12.63
N ILE A 84 -10.77 -9.85 -12.48
CA ILE A 84 -10.24 -11.22 -12.52
C ILE A 84 -11.33 -12.19 -12.98
N SER A 85 -10.98 -13.29 -13.64
CA SER A 85 -11.97 -14.32 -13.94
C SER A 85 -12.53 -14.94 -12.65
N ALA A 86 -13.81 -15.27 -12.65
CA ALA A 86 -14.45 -15.90 -11.49
C ALA A 86 -13.84 -17.27 -11.17
N GLU A 87 -13.39 -18.00 -12.19
CA GLU A 87 -12.69 -19.26 -12.05
C GLU A 87 -11.34 -19.06 -11.34
N THR A 88 -10.50 -18.15 -11.84
CA THR A 88 -9.21 -17.84 -11.24
C THR A 88 -9.36 -17.36 -9.80
N PHE A 89 -10.31 -16.46 -9.51
CA PHE A 89 -10.54 -15.98 -8.16
C PHE A 89 -10.89 -17.12 -7.18
N ARG A 90 -11.76 -18.07 -7.60
CA ARG A 90 -12.10 -19.26 -6.81
C ARG A 90 -10.93 -20.22 -6.67
N HIS A 91 -10.14 -20.44 -7.72
CA HIS A 91 -8.96 -21.30 -7.69
C HIS A 91 -7.93 -20.85 -6.64
N TYR A 92 -7.84 -19.53 -6.39
CA TYR A 92 -6.99 -18.93 -5.35
C TYR A 92 -7.72 -18.70 -4.01
N ASP A 93 -8.82 -19.41 -3.73
CA ASP A 93 -9.59 -19.35 -2.47
C ASP A 93 -10.11 -17.95 -2.08
N GLY A 94 -10.24 -17.03 -3.04
CA GLY A 94 -10.76 -15.70 -2.82
C GLY A 94 -10.01 -14.87 -1.76
N PHE A 95 -10.70 -13.97 -1.09
CA PHE A 95 -10.13 -13.17 0.00
C PHE A 95 -10.18 -13.90 1.34
N TRP A 96 -9.08 -13.91 2.08
CA TRP A 96 -9.07 -14.44 3.44
C TRP A 96 -9.87 -13.56 4.40
N GLN A 97 -10.60 -14.18 5.33
CA GLN A 97 -11.48 -13.50 6.28
C GLN A 97 -10.82 -13.26 7.65
N ASP A 98 -9.65 -13.82 7.88
CA ASP A 98 -8.94 -13.77 9.16
C ASP A 98 -8.26 -12.42 9.44
N LEU A 99 -8.14 -11.57 8.41
CA LEU A 99 -7.58 -10.23 8.56
C LEU A 99 -8.70 -9.20 8.64
N PRO A 100 -8.65 -8.25 9.60
CA PRO A 100 -9.65 -7.19 9.71
C PRO A 100 -9.57 -6.17 8.57
N PHE A 101 -8.48 -6.13 7.84
CA PHE A 101 -8.20 -5.33 6.63
C PHE A 101 -7.00 -5.90 5.89
N LEU A 102 -6.69 -5.44 4.66
CA LEU A 102 -5.64 -5.93 3.75
C LEU A 102 -5.92 -7.31 3.14
N GLU A 103 -7.18 -7.73 3.07
CA GLU A 103 -7.59 -8.95 2.37
C GLU A 103 -7.17 -8.94 0.90
N ASP A 104 -7.16 -7.74 0.27
CA ASP A 104 -6.67 -7.50 -1.07
C ASP A 104 -5.16 -7.79 -1.19
N LYS A 105 -4.36 -7.28 -0.26
CA LYS A 105 -2.91 -7.47 -0.25
C LYS A 105 -2.52 -8.93 0.00
N GLU A 106 -3.28 -9.61 0.85
CA GLU A 106 -3.08 -11.02 1.13
C GLU A 106 -3.40 -11.86 -0.12
N PHE A 107 -4.53 -11.59 -0.76
CA PHE A 107 -4.88 -12.22 -2.03
C PHE A 107 -3.78 -11.99 -3.09
N GLY A 108 -3.36 -10.74 -3.27
CA GLY A 108 -2.31 -10.39 -4.22
C GLY A 108 -0.98 -11.11 -3.96
N ARG A 109 -0.61 -11.30 -2.69
CA ARG A 109 0.59 -12.05 -2.30
C ARG A 109 0.52 -13.52 -2.70
N ARG A 110 -0.62 -14.18 -2.50
CA ARG A 110 -0.84 -15.57 -2.93
C ARG A 110 -0.92 -15.69 -4.45
N PHE A 111 -1.68 -14.80 -5.07
CA PHE A 111 -1.89 -14.78 -6.51
C PHE A 111 -0.56 -14.65 -7.28
N LEU A 112 0.34 -13.76 -6.84
CA LEU A 112 1.64 -13.53 -7.47
C LEU A 112 2.64 -14.69 -7.36
N LEU A 113 2.31 -15.78 -6.68
CA LEU A 113 3.17 -16.99 -6.66
C LEU A 113 3.16 -17.70 -8.02
N SER A 114 2.07 -17.59 -8.78
CA SER A 114 1.92 -18.26 -10.08
C SER A 114 1.11 -17.44 -11.09
N GLY A 115 0.44 -16.39 -10.67
CA GLY A 115 -0.28 -15.45 -11.50
C GLY A 115 0.47 -14.14 -11.69
N ARG A 116 -0.12 -13.23 -12.46
CA ARG A 116 0.43 -11.90 -12.72
C ARG A 116 -0.65 -10.83 -12.76
N PHE A 117 -0.27 -9.62 -12.35
CA PHE A 117 -1.11 -8.43 -12.54
C PHE A 117 -0.74 -7.70 -13.82
N ILE A 118 -1.76 -7.15 -14.48
CA ILE A 118 -1.62 -6.16 -15.55
C ILE A 118 -2.24 -4.83 -15.13
N THR A 119 -1.69 -3.74 -15.61
CA THR A 119 -2.24 -2.39 -15.41
C THR A 119 -2.98 -1.99 -16.67
N PHE A 120 -4.31 -1.83 -16.60
CA PHE A 120 -5.11 -1.39 -17.74
C PHE A 120 -4.77 0.02 -18.19
N ASP A 121 -4.98 0.29 -19.48
CA ASP A 121 -4.78 1.63 -20.03
C ASP A 121 -5.78 2.65 -19.49
N SER A 122 -6.90 2.20 -18.98
CA SER A 122 -7.93 3.04 -18.42
C SER A 122 -7.68 3.44 -16.96
N THR A 123 -8.30 4.57 -16.55
CA THR A 123 -8.09 5.22 -15.25
C THR A 123 -9.39 5.28 -14.46
N LEU A 124 -9.35 4.87 -13.19
CA LEU A 124 -10.44 5.09 -12.22
C LEU A 124 -10.26 6.42 -11.51
N THR A 125 -11.37 7.07 -11.21
CA THR A 125 -11.39 8.25 -10.34
C THR A 125 -11.86 7.85 -8.94
N THR A 126 -11.04 8.08 -7.93
CA THR A 126 -11.34 7.81 -6.52
C THR A 126 -11.30 9.08 -5.69
N SER A 127 -11.96 9.07 -4.53
CA SER A 127 -12.07 10.25 -3.66
C SER A 127 -10.82 10.46 -2.80
N GLY A 128 -10.30 11.71 -2.76
CA GLY A 128 -9.27 12.17 -1.83
C GLY A 128 -9.76 12.43 -0.40
N ARG A 129 -11.08 12.39 -0.15
CA ARG A 129 -11.74 12.78 1.11
C ARG A 129 -11.13 12.14 2.35
N ARG A 130 -10.65 10.90 2.27
CA ARG A 130 -10.03 10.22 3.41
C ARG A 130 -8.73 10.89 3.81
N PHE A 131 -7.92 11.33 2.85
CA PHE A 131 -6.69 12.07 3.10
C PHE A 131 -6.97 13.48 3.61
N GLU A 132 -8.04 14.15 3.10
CA GLU A 132 -8.49 15.45 3.60
C GLU A 132 -8.83 15.39 5.09
N ARG A 133 -9.63 14.39 5.49
CA ARG A 133 -10.09 14.22 6.87
C ARG A 133 -8.97 13.78 7.80
N GLU A 134 -8.20 12.77 7.40
CA GLU A 134 -7.21 12.10 8.26
C GLU A 134 -5.85 12.78 8.27
N GLY A 135 -5.56 13.63 7.30
CA GLY A 135 -4.26 14.22 7.03
C GLY A 135 -3.37 13.30 6.18
N PHE A 136 -2.77 13.87 5.12
CA PHE A 136 -1.95 13.08 4.18
C PHE A 136 -0.76 12.40 4.89
N ARG A 137 0.01 13.17 5.66
CA ARG A 137 1.21 12.66 6.35
C ARG A 137 0.87 11.62 7.40
N GLU A 138 -0.16 11.85 8.18
CA GLU A 138 -0.66 10.93 9.20
C GLU A 138 -1.10 9.61 8.57
N ARG A 139 -1.86 9.71 7.48
CA ARG A 139 -2.32 8.53 6.73
C ARG A 139 -1.17 7.76 6.12
N MET A 140 -0.19 8.44 5.51
CA MET A 140 1.01 7.80 4.96
C MET A 140 1.80 7.06 6.03
N THR A 141 1.98 7.65 7.20
CA THR A 141 2.69 7.02 8.33
C THR A 141 1.97 5.75 8.79
N VAL A 142 0.65 5.80 8.99
CA VAL A 142 -0.12 4.62 9.39
C VAL A 142 -0.11 3.55 8.30
N ASN A 143 -0.25 3.92 7.03
CA ASN A 143 -0.15 2.97 5.92
C ASN A 143 1.22 2.29 5.86
N ALA A 144 2.31 3.03 6.07
CA ALA A 144 3.67 2.47 6.10
C ALA A 144 3.83 1.47 7.25
N ILE A 145 3.34 1.79 8.45
CA ILE A 145 3.37 0.89 9.61
C ILE A 145 2.59 -0.39 9.31
N ILE A 146 1.35 -0.28 8.87
CA ILE A 146 0.46 -1.40 8.56
C ILE A 146 1.08 -2.32 7.49
N MET A 147 1.57 -1.75 6.39
CA MET A 147 2.22 -2.53 5.33
C MET A 147 3.51 -3.21 5.80
N THR A 148 4.27 -2.55 6.68
CA THR A 148 5.45 -3.14 7.31
C THR A 148 5.06 -4.37 8.15
N MET A 149 4.11 -4.23 9.06
CA MET A 149 3.65 -5.32 9.95
C MET A 149 3.07 -6.48 9.14
N PHE A 150 2.33 -6.19 8.06
CA PHE A 150 1.82 -7.19 7.14
C PHE A 150 2.95 -7.99 6.45
N GLN A 151 3.93 -7.30 5.89
CA GLN A 151 5.05 -7.93 5.17
C GLN A 151 5.99 -8.72 6.08
N LEU A 152 6.12 -8.30 7.34
CA LEU A 152 6.91 -9.01 8.34
C LEU A 152 6.17 -10.19 8.97
N GLY A 153 4.85 -10.33 8.71
CA GLY A 153 4.02 -11.43 9.17
C GLY A 153 3.55 -11.31 10.62
N HIS A 154 3.56 -10.11 11.20
CA HIS A 154 3.11 -9.83 12.56
C HIS A 154 1.58 -9.75 12.65
N ARG A 155 0.92 -10.91 12.63
CA ARG A 155 -0.56 -11.00 12.61
C ARG A 155 -1.22 -10.46 13.89
N GLY A 156 -0.56 -10.60 15.05
CA GLY A 156 -1.05 -10.08 16.34
C GLY A 156 -1.31 -8.58 16.31
N PHE A 157 -0.44 -7.82 15.63
CA PHE A 157 -0.61 -6.39 15.42
C PHE A 157 -2.00 -6.00 14.89
N PHE A 158 -2.58 -6.80 13.98
CA PHE A 158 -3.82 -6.43 13.27
C PHE A 158 -5.06 -6.48 14.17
N ALA A 159 -5.08 -7.38 15.16
CA ALA A 159 -6.17 -7.46 16.13
C ALA A 159 -6.28 -6.16 16.95
N ASP A 160 -5.15 -5.68 17.46
CA ASP A 160 -5.08 -4.46 18.27
C ASP A 160 -5.21 -3.19 17.41
N ALA A 161 -4.61 -3.17 16.21
CA ALA A 161 -4.71 -2.06 15.26
C ALA A 161 -6.16 -1.79 14.83
N ALA A 162 -7.01 -2.81 14.70
CA ALA A 162 -8.43 -2.64 14.42
C ALA A 162 -9.16 -1.87 15.54
N GLY A 163 -8.75 -2.07 16.81
CA GLY A 163 -9.21 -1.27 17.94
C GLY A 163 -8.79 0.19 17.84
N LEU A 164 -7.53 0.43 17.50
CA LEU A 164 -7.00 1.79 17.32
C LEU A 164 -7.72 2.55 16.20
N TYR A 165 -8.09 1.90 15.10
CA TYR A 165 -8.90 2.52 14.05
C TYR A 165 -10.28 2.97 14.54
N ARG A 166 -10.98 2.13 15.31
CA ARG A 166 -12.29 2.48 15.86
C ARG A 166 -12.22 3.70 16.77
N LEU A 167 -11.19 3.80 17.60
CA LEU A 167 -10.97 4.95 18.50
C LEU A 167 -10.65 6.26 17.72
N ASN A 168 -10.18 6.15 16.48
CA ASN A 168 -9.89 7.32 15.64
C ASN A 168 -11.04 7.71 14.70
N GLN A 169 -12.17 6.98 14.65
CA GLN A 169 -13.28 7.29 13.74
C GLN A 169 -13.93 8.64 14.02
N ASP A 170 -13.97 9.06 15.28
CA ASP A 170 -14.59 10.30 15.73
C ASP A 170 -13.60 11.49 15.76
N SER A 171 -12.32 11.26 15.47
CA SER A 171 -11.31 12.32 15.46
C SER A 171 -11.21 12.99 14.09
N SER A 172 -11.00 14.31 14.08
CA SER A 172 -10.81 15.10 12.86
C SER A 172 -9.48 14.83 12.14
N ARG A 173 -8.53 14.15 12.80
CA ARG A 173 -7.24 13.72 12.25
C ARG A 173 -6.82 12.37 12.79
N LEU A 174 -6.23 11.56 11.90
CA LEU A 174 -5.65 10.27 12.28
C LEU A 174 -4.42 10.47 13.18
N ASN A 175 -4.34 9.69 14.27
CA ASN A 175 -3.19 9.73 15.17
C ASN A 175 -2.27 8.52 14.93
N PRO A 176 -1.09 8.70 14.32
CA PRO A 176 -0.17 7.60 14.05
C PRO A 176 0.57 7.05 15.28
N LEU A 177 0.68 7.84 16.37
CA LEU A 177 1.52 7.47 17.52
C LEU A 177 1.14 6.15 18.19
N PRO A 178 -0.15 5.83 18.44
CA PRO A 178 -0.52 4.53 18.99
C PRO A 178 -0.14 3.36 18.07
N PHE A 179 -0.31 3.50 16.76
CA PHE A 179 0.10 2.48 15.79
C PHE A 179 1.61 2.27 15.77
N LEU A 180 2.39 3.35 15.85
CA LEU A 180 3.85 3.27 15.89
C LEU A 180 4.33 2.59 17.18
N LYS A 181 3.76 2.94 18.33
CA LYS A 181 4.08 2.28 19.61
C LYS A 181 3.77 0.81 19.58
N LEU A 182 2.57 0.43 19.15
CA LEU A 182 2.16 -0.97 18.99
C LEU A 182 3.13 -1.75 18.08
N ALA A 183 3.52 -1.16 16.94
CA ALA A 183 4.48 -1.79 16.04
C ALA A 183 5.87 -1.96 16.67
N ILE A 184 6.35 -0.98 17.44
CA ILE A 184 7.62 -1.05 18.14
C ILE A 184 7.60 -2.15 19.21
N ASP A 185 6.53 -2.21 20.01
CA ASP A 185 6.36 -3.22 21.03
C ASP A 185 6.33 -4.64 20.42
N GLU A 186 5.60 -4.82 19.33
CA GLU A 186 5.52 -6.09 18.61
C GLU A 186 6.87 -6.50 17.98
N LEU A 187 7.62 -5.56 17.41
CA LEU A 187 8.89 -5.84 16.73
C LEU A 187 10.07 -6.01 17.69
N PHE A 188 10.07 -5.26 18.80
CA PHE A 188 11.25 -5.10 19.64
C PHE A 188 11.02 -5.42 21.12
N GLY A 189 9.78 -5.67 21.55
CA GLY A 189 9.44 -5.99 22.94
C GLY A 189 9.83 -7.40 23.39
N GLY A 190 10.30 -8.25 22.48
CA GLY A 190 10.70 -9.62 22.74
C GLY A 190 12.18 -9.80 23.07
N ARG A 191 12.72 -10.99 22.76
CA ARG A 191 14.13 -11.30 22.96
C ARG A 191 15.01 -10.47 22.01
N ILE A 192 16.20 -10.08 22.43
CA ILE A 192 17.14 -9.27 21.65
C ILE A 192 17.47 -9.89 20.27
N ARG A 193 17.54 -11.22 20.21
CA ARG A 193 17.75 -11.94 18.95
C ARG A 193 16.60 -11.73 17.98
N ASP A 194 15.36 -11.78 18.46
CA ASP A 194 14.15 -11.62 17.65
C ASP A 194 14.02 -10.16 17.19
N ALA A 195 14.31 -9.21 18.07
CA ALA A 195 14.39 -7.79 17.74
C ALA A 195 15.42 -7.50 16.64
N PHE A 196 16.60 -8.09 16.70
CA PHE A 196 17.62 -7.97 15.66
C PHE A 196 17.14 -8.57 14.33
N MET A 197 16.53 -9.75 14.35
CA MET A 197 16.00 -10.39 13.15
C MET A 197 14.85 -9.60 12.54
N ASN A 198 13.98 -9.03 13.36
CA ASN A 198 12.90 -8.15 12.90
C ASN A 198 13.45 -6.86 12.27
N LEU A 199 14.48 -6.25 12.88
CA LEU A 199 15.16 -5.08 12.30
C LEU A 199 15.82 -5.41 10.95
N TYR A 200 16.46 -6.57 10.83
CA TYR A 200 17.02 -7.03 9.56
C TYR A 200 15.93 -7.27 8.50
N ARG A 201 14.82 -7.92 8.86
CA ARG A 201 13.66 -8.10 7.95
C ARG A 201 13.05 -6.76 7.53
N LEU A 202 12.93 -5.83 8.48
CA LEU A 202 12.48 -4.46 8.23
C LEU A 202 13.39 -3.75 7.23
N SER A 203 14.72 -3.87 7.39
CA SER A 203 15.68 -3.26 6.46
C SER A 203 15.60 -3.84 5.05
N ARG A 204 15.38 -5.15 4.92
CA ARG A 204 15.12 -5.79 3.62
C ARG A 204 13.85 -5.25 2.96
N TYR A 205 12.77 -5.14 3.74
CA TYR A 205 11.51 -4.60 3.23
C TYR A 205 11.67 -3.14 2.81
N ALA A 206 12.32 -2.32 3.60
CA ALA A 206 12.59 -0.92 3.29
C ALA A 206 13.48 -0.78 2.02
N ALA A 207 14.53 -1.59 1.90
CA ALA A 207 15.38 -1.62 0.73
C ALA A 207 14.61 -1.96 -0.55
N GLY A 208 13.79 -3.01 -0.52
CA GLY A 208 12.94 -3.40 -1.65
C GLY A 208 11.89 -2.36 -2.04
N ASN A 209 11.57 -1.41 -1.12
CA ASN A 209 10.66 -0.30 -1.37
C ASN A 209 11.35 1.05 -1.62
N PHE A 210 12.67 1.09 -1.63
CA PHE A 210 13.43 2.33 -1.78
C PHE A 210 13.13 3.06 -3.11
N TRP A 211 12.75 2.31 -4.17
CA TRP A 211 12.32 2.86 -5.44
C TRP A 211 11.14 3.86 -5.30
N GLN A 212 10.34 3.78 -4.25
CA GLN A 212 9.22 4.71 -4.00
C GLN A 212 9.73 6.11 -3.63
N ILE A 213 10.88 6.19 -2.94
CA ILE A 213 11.56 7.47 -2.66
C ILE A 213 12.08 8.05 -3.97
N ILE A 214 12.68 7.21 -4.83
CA ILE A 214 13.17 7.61 -6.14
C ILE A 214 12.04 8.08 -7.06
N LEU A 215 10.88 7.39 -7.01
CA LEU A 215 9.67 7.82 -7.71
C LEU A 215 9.24 9.23 -7.26
N ALA A 216 9.22 9.50 -5.96
CA ALA A 216 8.86 10.83 -5.44
C ALA A 216 9.80 11.93 -5.96
N PHE A 217 11.12 11.65 -6.04
CA PHE A 217 12.08 12.56 -6.68
C PHE A 217 11.84 12.70 -8.17
N GLY A 218 11.52 11.61 -8.87
CA GLY A 218 11.17 11.61 -10.29
C GLY A 218 9.94 12.47 -10.60
N ILE A 219 8.90 12.37 -9.77
CA ILE A 219 7.68 13.19 -9.85
C ILE A 219 8.00 14.66 -9.65
N ARG A 220 8.79 14.99 -8.62
CA ARG A 220 9.17 16.38 -8.31
C ARG A 220 9.94 17.05 -9.44
N ASN A 221 10.76 16.30 -10.17
CA ASN A 221 11.59 16.81 -11.25
C ASN A 221 11.01 16.54 -12.66
N ASP A 222 9.80 15.94 -12.71
CA ASP A 222 9.11 15.58 -13.96
C ASP A 222 9.93 14.64 -14.88
N ARG A 223 10.70 13.71 -14.27
CA ARG A 223 11.63 12.79 -14.92
C ARG A 223 11.55 11.37 -14.36
N ILE A 224 10.34 10.85 -14.20
CA ILE A 224 10.06 9.56 -13.51
C ILE A 224 10.88 8.42 -14.12
N ASP A 225 10.81 8.22 -15.45
CA ASP A 225 11.47 7.11 -16.14
C ASP A 225 12.98 7.17 -16.00
N ALA A 226 13.59 8.35 -16.11
CA ALA A 226 15.03 8.52 -15.97
C ALA A 226 15.51 8.16 -14.56
N TYR A 227 14.75 8.58 -13.52
CA TYR A 227 15.07 8.27 -12.13
C TYR A 227 14.90 6.80 -11.83
N LEU A 228 13.81 6.17 -12.25
CA LEU A 228 13.56 4.75 -12.02
C LEU A 228 14.54 3.86 -12.79
N THR A 229 14.87 4.20 -14.03
CA THR A 229 15.89 3.48 -14.82
C THR A 229 17.26 3.56 -14.17
N THR A 230 17.65 4.74 -13.67
CA THR A 230 18.92 4.93 -12.94
C THR A 230 18.94 4.10 -11.64
N TYR A 231 17.82 4.12 -10.91
CA TYR A 231 17.68 3.29 -9.70
C TYR A 231 17.84 1.80 -10.01
N ASP A 232 17.09 1.27 -10.97
CA ASP A 232 17.10 -0.15 -11.31
C ASP A 232 18.49 -0.62 -11.78
N ARG A 233 19.22 0.24 -12.50
CA ARG A 233 20.53 -0.10 -13.06
C ARG A 233 21.66 0.01 -12.05
N TYR A 234 21.67 1.02 -11.19
CA TYR A 234 22.83 1.36 -10.36
C TYR A 234 22.60 1.25 -8.86
N ILE A 235 21.39 1.50 -8.36
CA ILE A 235 21.15 1.56 -6.91
C ILE A 235 20.58 0.24 -6.40
N ARG A 236 19.58 -0.32 -7.09
CA ARG A 236 18.90 -1.55 -6.69
C ARG A 236 19.85 -2.73 -6.43
N PRO A 237 20.86 -3.03 -7.27
CA PRO A 237 21.77 -4.14 -7.01
C PRO A 237 22.53 -4.03 -5.68
N TRP A 238 22.77 -2.79 -5.22
CA TRP A 238 23.40 -2.52 -3.93
C TRP A 238 22.42 -2.52 -2.77
N SER A 239 21.25 -1.93 -2.96
CA SER A 239 20.21 -1.86 -1.90
C SER A 239 19.64 -3.23 -1.57
N ASP A 240 19.50 -4.13 -2.55
CA ASP A 240 18.98 -5.49 -2.38
C ASP A 240 20.01 -6.49 -1.86
N HIS A 241 21.27 -6.07 -1.66
CA HIS A 241 22.34 -6.92 -1.13
C HIS A 241 22.36 -6.93 0.41
N ALA A 242 22.83 -8.04 1.01
CA ALA A 242 22.88 -8.19 2.47
C ALA A 242 23.64 -7.06 3.20
N LEU A 243 24.72 -6.54 2.60
CA LEU A 243 25.46 -5.39 3.15
C LEU A 243 24.63 -4.11 3.12
N GLY A 244 23.85 -3.87 2.06
CA GLY A 244 22.92 -2.74 1.97
C GLY A 244 21.88 -2.80 3.07
N HIS A 245 21.34 -3.99 3.35
CA HIS A 245 20.39 -4.19 4.44
C HIS A 245 21.00 -3.88 5.81
N LEU A 246 22.24 -4.32 6.08
CA LEU A 246 22.95 -4.03 7.34
C LEU A 246 23.22 -2.54 7.52
N ILE A 247 23.61 -1.83 6.44
CA ILE A 247 23.83 -0.37 6.47
C ILE A 247 22.51 0.38 6.72
N LEU A 248 21.39 -0.13 6.22
CA LEU A 248 20.10 0.50 6.39
C LEU A 248 19.53 0.35 7.82
N MET A 249 19.94 -0.68 8.58
CA MET A 249 19.44 -0.90 9.95
C MET A 249 19.61 0.32 10.87
N PRO A 250 20.81 0.91 11.06
CA PRO A 250 20.96 2.10 11.92
C PRO A 250 20.17 3.32 11.40
N VAL A 251 20.04 3.45 10.09
CA VAL A 251 19.21 4.53 9.49
C VAL A 251 17.75 4.36 9.89
N LEU A 252 17.21 3.15 9.84
CA LEU A 252 15.83 2.87 10.26
C LEU A 252 15.63 3.07 11.75
N VAL A 253 16.57 2.66 12.59
CA VAL A 253 16.53 2.92 14.04
C VAL A 253 16.45 4.43 14.29
N THR A 254 17.34 5.21 13.68
CA THR A 254 17.35 6.68 13.81
C THR A 254 16.03 7.29 13.35
N TRP A 255 15.49 6.81 12.22
CA TRP A 255 14.21 7.28 11.69
C TRP A 255 13.03 6.94 12.63
N ILE A 256 12.98 5.73 13.20
CA ILE A 256 11.95 5.32 14.16
C ILE A 256 11.98 6.23 15.40
N TYR A 257 13.17 6.49 15.97
CA TYR A 257 13.33 7.39 17.11
C TYR A 257 12.91 8.83 16.79
N TRP A 258 13.30 9.33 15.61
CA TRP A 258 12.89 10.65 15.13
C TRP A 258 11.37 10.75 15.00
N GLU A 259 10.73 9.75 14.41
CA GLU A 259 9.28 9.75 14.20
C GLU A 259 8.51 9.64 15.53
N LEU A 260 8.99 8.81 16.46
CA LEU A 260 8.48 8.76 17.84
C LEU A 260 8.58 10.13 18.52
N PHE A 261 9.74 10.77 18.45
CA PHE A 261 9.95 12.08 19.04
C PHE A 261 9.00 13.12 18.41
N ARG A 262 8.95 13.18 17.10
CA ARG A 262 8.09 14.10 16.35
C ARG A 262 6.61 13.95 16.73
N LEU A 263 6.10 12.71 16.73
CA LEU A 263 4.70 12.44 17.03
C LEU A 263 4.36 12.69 18.52
N SER A 264 5.29 12.44 19.40
CA SER A 264 5.12 12.71 20.84
C SER A 264 5.16 14.20 21.15
N TYR A 265 6.02 14.97 20.47
CA TYR A 265 6.17 16.42 20.66
C TYR A 265 4.98 17.19 20.08
N SER A 266 4.52 16.85 18.90
CA SER A 266 3.35 17.45 18.26
C SER A 266 2.09 17.43 19.13
N ARG A 267 1.93 16.41 19.99
CA ARG A 267 0.82 16.31 20.94
C ARG A 267 0.90 17.32 22.07
N ARG A 268 2.09 17.64 22.58
CA ARG A 268 2.22 18.56 23.72
C ARG A 268 1.75 19.99 23.39
N PHE A 269 1.85 20.39 22.13
CA PHE A 269 1.46 21.73 21.69
C PHE A 269 0.01 21.86 21.22
N ASN A 270 -0.65 20.76 20.83
CA ASN A 270 -2.07 20.82 20.44
C ASN A 270 -3.05 20.75 21.64
N TYR A 271 -2.58 20.43 22.84
CA TYR A 271 -3.39 20.48 24.07
C TYR A 271 -3.30 21.82 24.83
N SER A 272 -2.49 22.76 24.36
CA SER A 272 -2.32 24.09 24.96
C SER A 272 -2.94 25.21 24.12
N ARG A 273 -3.81 24.90 23.23
CA ARG A 273 -4.71 25.80 22.51
C ARG A 273 -6.12 25.26 22.60
#